data_e034f5260370a7a7d0da98467e3c7d88
#
_entry.id   e034f5260370a7a7d0da98467e3c7d88
#
_cell.length_a   1.000
_cell.length_b   1.000
_cell.length_c   1.000
_cell.angle_alpha   90.00
_cell.angle_beta   90.00
_cell.angle_gamma   90.00
#
_symmetry.space_group_name_H-M   'P 1'
#
loop_
_entity.id
_entity.type
_entity.pdbx_description
1 polymer ?
#
loop_
_entity_poly.entity_id
_entity_poly.type
_entity_poly.pdbx_seq_one_letter_code
_entity_poly.pdbx_strand_id
1 'polypeptide(L)'
;DIEGLDASILTKQSVLKYSGHEDTFTDPLIDCKSCGERFRADQVPSYCRKEDLTEPRQFNLMFKTNMGPIDDGKTFAYLRPETAQQIFTNFKNVVDSTSRSVPFGIAQTGKAFRNEITLKSFIFRVREFEQMELEFFVEPGTDEQWHKKWVELRLKWWEDQGVSRGNLKLDNVPKDELAHYSKATVDIMYS
;
A
#
# COMPACT_ATOMS: atom_id res chain seq x y z
N ASP A 1 3.66 -21.51 9.41
CA ASP A 1 3.39 -21.90 8.01
C ASP A 1 2.96 -20.66 7.21
N ILE A 2 3.36 -20.61 5.92
CA ILE A 2 3.02 -19.51 4.99
C ILE A 2 2.61 -20.14 3.67
N GLU A 3 1.45 -19.69 3.14
CA GLU A 3 0.94 -20.11 1.84
C GLU A 3 1.20 -19.00 0.80
N GLY A 4 1.59 -19.38 -0.41
CA GLY A 4 1.78 -18.46 -1.52
C GLY A 4 0.46 -18.19 -2.23
N LEU A 5 0.22 -16.93 -2.59
CA LEU A 5 -0.95 -16.49 -3.37
C LEU A 5 -0.50 -15.70 -4.59
N ASP A 6 -1.07 -16.00 -5.74
CA ASP A 6 -1.02 -15.14 -6.92
C ASP A 6 -2.44 -14.76 -7.34
N ALA A 7 -2.85 -13.55 -7.01
CA ALA A 7 -4.20 -13.06 -7.23
C ALA A 7 -4.26 -11.99 -8.33
N SER A 8 -5.48 -11.70 -8.79
CA SER A 8 -5.74 -10.79 -9.90
C SER A 8 -5.24 -9.36 -9.65
N ILE A 9 -4.65 -8.75 -10.68
CA ILE A 9 -4.33 -7.32 -10.70
C ILE A 9 -5.61 -6.47 -10.79
N LEU A 10 -6.59 -6.91 -11.59
CA LEU A 10 -7.86 -6.22 -11.72
C LEU A 10 -8.68 -6.41 -10.44
N THR A 11 -9.01 -5.30 -9.81
CA THR A 11 -9.72 -5.27 -8.54
C THR A 11 -11.09 -4.62 -8.69
N LYS A 12 -12.10 -5.29 -8.18
CA LYS A 12 -13.48 -4.78 -8.20
C LYS A 12 -13.60 -3.55 -7.30
N GLN A 13 -14.35 -2.54 -7.76
CA GLN A 13 -14.60 -1.31 -7.02
C GLN A 13 -15.00 -1.55 -5.56
N SER A 14 -15.92 -2.50 -5.30
CA SER A 14 -16.40 -2.77 -3.96
C SER A 14 -15.30 -3.16 -2.97
N VAL A 15 -14.26 -3.87 -3.42
CA VAL A 15 -13.11 -4.24 -2.57
C VAL A 15 -12.38 -2.99 -2.10
N LEU A 16 -12.07 -2.08 -3.03
CA LEU A 16 -11.34 -0.84 -2.71
C LEU A 16 -12.20 0.20 -2.00
N LYS A 17 -13.52 0.13 -2.14
CA LYS A 17 -14.44 0.92 -1.34
C LYS A 17 -14.48 0.45 0.11
N TYR A 18 -14.60 -0.86 0.36
CA TYR A 18 -14.61 -1.41 1.72
C TYR A 18 -13.28 -1.26 2.45
N SER A 19 -12.16 -1.27 1.74
CA SER A 19 -10.83 -0.99 2.32
C SER A 19 -10.53 0.50 2.49
N GLY A 20 -11.44 1.40 2.05
CA GLY A 20 -11.29 2.85 2.17
C GLY A 20 -10.45 3.52 1.07
N HIS A 21 -9.80 2.77 0.18
CA HIS A 21 -8.94 3.32 -0.86
C HIS A 21 -9.67 4.25 -1.82
N GLU A 22 -10.92 3.97 -2.14
CA GLU A 22 -11.70 4.81 -3.07
C GLU A 22 -11.87 6.23 -2.52
N ASP A 23 -12.00 6.38 -1.20
CA ASP A 23 -12.30 7.64 -0.55
C ASP A 23 -11.06 8.38 -0.03
N THR A 24 -10.03 7.64 0.41
CA THR A 24 -8.90 8.22 1.16
C THR A 24 -7.54 8.08 0.49
N PHE A 25 -7.41 7.26 -0.55
CA PHE A 25 -6.12 7.05 -1.22
C PHE A 25 -5.85 8.18 -2.23
N THR A 26 -5.61 9.38 -1.71
CA THR A 26 -5.51 10.62 -2.48
C THR A 26 -4.27 11.42 -2.10
N ASP A 27 -3.72 12.14 -3.10
CA ASP A 27 -2.71 13.18 -2.90
C ASP A 27 -3.26 14.55 -3.29
N PRO A 28 -2.83 15.63 -2.63
CA PRO A 28 -3.23 16.99 -3.01
C PRO A 28 -2.53 17.42 -4.31
N LEU A 29 -3.31 17.66 -5.36
CA LEU A 29 -2.88 18.07 -6.69
C LEU A 29 -3.04 19.59 -6.86
N ILE A 30 -2.02 20.26 -7.37
CA ILE A 30 -2.01 21.68 -7.75
C ILE A 30 -1.63 21.80 -9.23
N ASP A 31 -2.33 22.68 -9.96
CA ASP A 31 -1.93 23.09 -11.31
C ASP A 31 -1.20 24.46 -11.24
N CYS A 32 -0.17 24.65 -12.04
CA CYS A 32 0.43 25.95 -12.26
C CYS A 32 -0.10 26.57 -13.56
N LYS A 33 -0.76 27.72 -13.45
CA LYS A 33 -1.36 28.44 -14.59
C LYS A 33 -0.32 29.01 -15.54
N SER A 34 0.90 29.28 -15.04
CA SER A 34 1.97 29.87 -15.81
C SER A 34 2.68 28.85 -16.69
N CYS A 35 3.06 27.68 -16.14
CA CYS A 35 3.77 26.65 -16.92
C CYS A 35 2.85 25.53 -17.45
N GLY A 36 1.59 25.44 -16.98
CA GLY A 36 0.64 24.40 -17.38
C GLY A 36 0.90 23.02 -16.76
N GLU A 37 1.91 22.89 -15.90
CA GLU A 37 2.28 21.63 -15.25
C GLU A 37 1.48 21.38 -13.99
N ARG A 38 1.45 20.11 -13.58
CA ARG A 38 0.75 19.61 -12.39
C ARG A 38 1.74 19.06 -11.40
N PHE A 39 1.52 19.41 -10.12
CA PHE A 39 2.41 19.01 -9.03
C PHE A 39 1.62 18.48 -7.85
N ARG A 40 2.26 17.64 -7.07
CA ARG A 40 1.81 17.39 -5.71
C ARG A 40 2.06 18.64 -4.87
N ALA A 41 1.12 19.02 -4.01
CA ALA A 41 1.13 20.31 -3.33
C ALA A 41 2.38 20.56 -2.46
N ASP A 42 2.98 19.50 -1.93
CA ASP A 42 4.23 19.55 -1.15
C ASP A 42 5.52 19.54 -2.02
N GLN A 43 5.39 19.46 -3.35
CA GLN A 43 6.50 19.30 -4.29
C GLN A 43 6.45 20.33 -5.44
N VAL A 44 5.85 21.48 -5.20
CA VAL A 44 5.81 22.56 -6.19
C VAL A 44 7.21 23.15 -6.36
N PRO A 45 7.74 23.21 -7.60
CA PRO A 45 9.05 23.77 -7.85
C PRO A 45 9.11 25.27 -7.53
N SER A 46 10.29 25.75 -7.11
CA SER A 46 10.51 27.14 -6.72
C SER A 46 10.35 28.17 -7.86
N TYR A 47 10.38 27.71 -9.11
CA TYR A 47 10.12 28.58 -10.26
C TYR A 47 8.62 28.87 -10.50
N CYS A 48 7.72 28.10 -9.87
CA CYS A 48 6.29 28.39 -9.91
C CYS A 48 5.93 29.38 -8.79
N ARG A 49 5.43 30.56 -9.16
CA ARG A 49 5.03 31.59 -8.20
C ARG A 49 3.71 31.20 -7.55
N LYS A 50 3.52 31.55 -6.28
CA LYS A 50 2.32 31.20 -5.51
C LYS A 50 1.02 31.72 -6.15
N GLU A 51 1.04 32.91 -6.74
CA GLU A 51 -0.09 33.54 -7.43
C GLU A 51 -0.52 32.80 -8.71
N ASP A 52 0.36 31.99 -9.27
CA ASP A 52 0.08 31.20 -10.48
C ASP A 52 -0.49 29.79 -10.14
N LEU A 53 -0.52 29.43 -8.87
CA LEU A 53 -1.01 28.11 -8.43
C LEU A 53 -2.52 28.11 -8.23
N THR A 54 -3.16 26.96 -8.54
CA THR A 54 -4.56 26.72 -8.16
C THR A 54 -4.67 26.31 -6.70
N GLU A 55 -5.88 26.34 -6.15
CA GLU A 55 -6.14 25.67 -4.88
C GLU A 55 -5.89 24.16 -5.01
N PRO A 56 -5.36 23.51 -3.94
CA PRO A 56 -5.17 22.07 -3.93
C PRO A 56 -6.51 21.33 -4.06
N ARG A 57 -6.52 20.28 -4.89
CA ARG A 57 -7.66 19.35 -4.98
C ARG A 57 -7.19 17.92 -4.77
N GLN A 58 -8.03 17.09 -4.17
CA GLN A 58 -7.71 15.68 -3.96
C GLN A 58 -7.70 14.92 -5.28
N PHE A 59 -6.63 14.19 -5.51
CA PHE A 59 -6.44 13.33 -6.68
C PHE A 59 -6.26 11.89 -6.22
N ASN A 60 -7.20 11.02 -6.61
CA ASN A 60 -7.13 9.60 -6.26
C ASN A 60 -6.04 8.91 -7.07
N LEU A 61 -5.15 8.19 -6.38
CA LEU A 61 -3.97 7.55 -6.96
C LEU A 61 -4.26 6.19 -7.62
N MET A 62 -5.49 5.73 -7.65
CA MET A 62 -5.81 4.46 -8.31
C MET A 62 -5.96 4.62 -9.82
N PHE A 63 -5.38 3.68 -10.57
CA PHE A 63 -5.69 3.54 -11.99
C PHE A 63 -7.04 2.88 -12.18
N LYS A 64 -7.93 3.56 -12.89
CA LYS A 64 -9.22 3.04 -13.34
C LYS A 64 -9.11 2.55 -14.77
N THR A 65 -9.66 1.38 -15.07
CA THR A 65 -9.70 0.82 -16.41
C THR A 65 -11.10 0.40 -16.78
N ASN A 66 -11.46 0.58 -18.05
CA ASN A 66 -12.74 0.11 -18.58
C ASN A 66 -12.79 -1.41 -18.65
N MET A 67 -13.95 -2.00 -18.39
CA MET A 67 -14.22 -3.43 -18.49
C MET A 67 -15.24 -3.70 -19.58
N GLY A 68 -14.91 -4.64 -20.48
CA GLY A 68 -15.78 -4.99 -21.59
C GLY A 68 -15.56 -4.15 -22.86
N PRO A 69 -16.35 -4.39 -23.91
CA PRO A 69 -16.10 -3.85 -25.27
C PRO A 69 -16.52 -2.39 -25.43
N ILE A 70 -17.33 -1.85 -24.53
CA ILE A 70 -17.85 -0.48 -24.60
C ILE A 70 -17.44 0.29 -23.35
N ASP A 71 -16.86 1.48 -23.55
CA ASP A 71 -16.63 2.41 -22.48
C ASP A 71 -17.89 3.22 -22.19
N ASP A 72 -18.70 2.73 -21.26
CA ASP A 72 -19.92 3.41 -20.78
C ASP A 72 -19.68 4.23 -19.49
N GLY A 73 -18.44 4.26 -19.01
CA GLY A 73 -18.04 4.90 -17.76
C GLY A 73 -18.60 4.24 -16.49
N LYS A 74 -19.41 3.19 -16.63
CA LYS A 74 -20.09 2.50 -15.50
C LYS A 74 -19.45 1.16 -15.17
N THR A 75 -18.98 0.46 -16.20
CA THR A 75 -18.37 -0.86 -16.06
C THR A 75 -16.86 -0.74 -16.04
N PHE A 76 -16.29 -0.70 -14.85
CA PHE A 76 -14.85 -0.49 -14.67
C PHE A 76 -14.27 -1.36 -13.55
N ALA A 77 -12.96 -1.50 -13.57
CA ALA A 77 -12.14 -2.03 -12.47
C ALA A 77 -11.00 -1.07 -12.16
N TYR A 78 -10.35 -1.31 -11.04
CA TYR A 78 -9.10 -0.66 -10.70
C TYR A 78 -7.93 -1.63 -10.90
N LEU A 79 -6.76 -1.11 -11.27
CA LEU A 79 -5.51 -1.82 -11.05
C LEU A 79 -5.18 -1.75 -9.55
N ARG A 80 -4.84 -2.86 -8.93
CA ARG A 80 -4.59 -2.91 -7.47
C ARG A 80 -3.50 -1.92 -7.06
N PRO A 81 -3.73 -1.04 -6.06
CA PRO A 81 -2.73 -0.10 -5.54
C PRO A 81 -1.71 -0.77 -4.61
N GLU A 82 -2.04 -1.95 -4.11
CA GLU A 82 -1.23 -2.82 -3.27
C GLU A 82 -1.75 -4.27 -3.34
N THR A 83 -1.02 -5.20 -2.78
CA THR A 83 -1.35 -6.64 -2.85
C THR A 83 -2.17 -7.13 -1.65
N ALA A 84 -2.30 -6.36 -0.58
CA ALA A 84 -2.95 -6.74 0.67
C ALA A 84 -4.43 -7.15 0.51
N GLN A 85 -5.24 -6.35 -0.20
CA GLN A 85 -6.69 -6.62 -0.34
C GLN A 85 -6.97 -7.97 -0.98
N GLN A 86 -6.11 -8.40 -1.90
CA GLN A 86 -6.26 -9.69 -2.56
C GLN A 86 -5.99 -10.85 -1.61
N ILE A 87 -5.12 -10.68 -0.62
CA ILE A 87 -4.88 -11.66 0.44
C ILE A 87 -6.14 -11.81 1.29
N PHE A 88 -6.73 -10.70 1.75
CA PHE A 88 -7.94 -10.74 2.57
C PHE A 88 -9.14 -11.32 1.83
N THR A 89 -9.36 -10.93 0.57
CA THR A 89 -10.49 -11.46 -0.22
C THR A 89 -10.36 -12.94 -0.55
N ASN A 90 -9.14 -13.47 -0.58
CA ASN A 90 -8.87 -14.89 -0.83
C ASN A 90 -8.63 -15.71 0.45
N PHE A 91 -8.70 -15.12 1.62
CA PHE A 91 -8.44 -15.83 2.89
C PHE A 91 -9.24 -17.13 3.00
N LYS A 92 -10.56 -17.05 2.79
CA LYS A 92 -11.43 -18.23 2.86
C LYS A 92 -11.05 -19.29 1.81
N ASN A 93 -10.75 -18.87 0.58
CA ASN A 93 -10.35 -19.78 -0.49
C ASN A 93 -9.06 -20.53 -0.14
N VAL A 94 -8.08 -19.84 0.46
CA VAL A 94 -6.82 -20.44 0.89
C VAL A 94 -7.09 -21.45 2.03
N VAL A 95 -7.86 -21.07 3.05
CA VAL A 95 -8.23 -21.97 4.15
C VAL A 95 -8.92 -23.23 3.63
N ASP A 96 -9.91 -23.08 2.75
CA ASP A 96 -10.70 -24.20 2.23
C ASP A 96 -9.82 -25.14 1.35
N SER A 97 -8.91 -24.57 0.55
CA SER A 97 -8.08 -25.35 -0.38
C SER A 97 -6.87 -26.02 0.29
N THR A 98 -6.32 -25.43 1.34
CA THR A 98 -5.12 -25.93 2.02
C THR A 98 -5.41 -26.60 3.35
N SER A 99 -6.66 -26.55 3.83
CA SER A 99 -7.07 -27.05 5.15
C SER A 99 -6.26 -26.46 6.30
N ARG A 100 -5.82 -25.18 6.17
CA ARG A 100 -5.06 -24.49 7.20
C ARG A 100 -5.97 -23.98 8.32
N SER A 101 -5.42 -23.91 9.50
CA SER A 101 -5.98 -23.22 10.66
C SER A 101 -5.00 -22.18 11.17
N VAL A 102 -5.50 -21.12 11.79
CA VAL A 102 -4.64 -20.10 12.42
C VAL A 102 -3.83 -20.70 13.57
N PRO A 103 -2.57 -20.29 13.78
CA PRO A 103 -1.89 -19.18 13.09
C PRO A 103 -1.19 -19.60 11.79
N PHE A 104 -1.42 -18.87 10.71
CA PHE A 104 -0.68 -19.06 9.45
C PHE A 104 -0.63 -17.76 8.66
N GLY A 105 0.28 -17.67 7.69
CA GLY A 105 0.43 -16.52 6.80
C GLY A 105 0.00 -16.80 5.37
N ILE A 106 -0.40 -15.74 4.67
CA ILE A 106 -0.56 -15.74 3.21
C ILE A 106 0.36 -14.65 2.65
N ALA A 107 1.23 -15.03 1.72
CA ALA A 107 2.17 -14.11 1.09
C ALA A 107 1.88 -13.97 -0.39
N GLN A 108 2.02 -12.76 -0.89
CA GLN A 108 1.92 -12.46 -2.31
C GLN A 108 3.06 -11.56 -2.75
N THR A 109 3.70 -11.91 -3.87
CA THR A 109 4.60 -11.03 -4.62
C THR A 109 3.95 -10.69 -5.94
N GLY A 110 3.99 -9.42 -6.34
CA GLY A 110 3.44 -9.04 -7.64
C GLY A 110 3.37 -7.54 -7.86
N LYS A 111 2.93 -7.17 -9.04
CA LYS A 111 2.77 -5.79 -9.48
C LYS A 111 1.66 -5.07 -8.71
N ALA A 112 1.95 -3.81 -8.35
CA ALA A 112 0.99 -2.85 -7.85
C ALA A 112 1.12 -1.55 -8.65
N PHE A 113 0.07 -0.72 -8.63
CA PHE A 113 -0.07 0.42 -9.53
C PHE A 113 -0.59 1.63 -8.78
N ARG A 114 0.15 2.73 -8.85
CA ARG A 114 -0.28 4.00 -8.27
C ARG A 114 -0.13 5.10 -9.29
N ASN A 115 -1.16 5.82 -9.61
CA ASN A 115 -1.16 6.92 -10.57
C ASN A 115 -0.51 8.18 -9.96
N GLU A 116 0.77 8.06 -9.64
CA GLU A 116 1.57 9.12 -9.03
C GLU A 116 1.52 10.42 -9.84
N ILE A 117 1.27 11.54 -9.16
CA ILE A 117 1.26 12.86 -9.79
C ILE A 117 2.67 13.19 -10.31
N THR A 118 3.69 12.99 -9.46
CA THR A 118 5.09 13.28 -9.77
C THR A 118 5.94 12.03 -9.61
N LEU A 119 6.60 11.60 -10.68
CA LEU A 119 7.63 10.56 -10.64
C LEU A 119 8.93 11.14 -10.07
N LYS A 120 9.72 10.36 -9.36
CA LYS A 120 10.93 10.86 -8.68
C LYS A 120 12.02 9.80 -8.59
N SER A 121 13.27 10.26 -8.75
CA SER A 121 14.48 9.49 -8.44
C SER A 121 14.52 8.12 -9.14
N PHE A 122 14.37 8.12 -10.46
CA PHE A 122 14.38 6.93 -11.32
C PHE A 122 13.32 5.91 -10.87
N ILE A 123 13.69 4.79 -10.27
CA ILE A 123 12.76 3.73 -9.82
C ILE A 123 12.20 3.94 -8.41
N PHE A 124 12.61 5.00 -7.69
CA PHE A 124 12.17 5.22 -6.32
C PHE A 124 10.66 5.54 -6.20
N ARG A 125 10.12 6.33 -7.15
CA ARG A 125 8.69 6.61 -7.24
C ARG A 125 8.22 6.46 -8.67
N VAL A 126 7.57 5.35 -8.95
CA VAL A 126 7.06 4.96 -10.28
C VAL A 126 5.61 4.55 -10.17
N ARG A 127 4.90 4.51 -11.33
CA ARG A 127 3.47 4.15 -11.38
C ARG A 127 3.19 2.66 -11.36
N GLU A 128 4.18 1.86 -11.72
CA GLU A 128 4.14 0.40 -11.70
C GLU A 128 5.36 -0.11 -10.94
N PHE A 129 5.15 -0.91 -9.92
CA PHE A 129 6.21 -1.44 -9.07
C PHE A 129 5.84 -2.83 -8.55
N GLU A 130 6.82 -3.53 -7.99
CA GLU A 130 6.60 -4.82 -7.34
C GLU A 130 6.50 -4.63 -5.84
N GLN A 131 5.57 -5.36 -5.22
CA GLN A 131 5.44 -5.49 -3.78
C GLN A 131 5.54 -6.96 -3.38
N MET A 132 6.02 -7.18 -2.17
CA MET A 132 5.90 -8.45 -1.46
C MET A 132 5.23 -8.15 -0.12
N GLU A 133 4.08 -8.75 0.11
CA GLU A 133 3.32 -8.61 1.35
C GLU A 133 3.04 -9.97 1.96
N LEU A 134 3.02 -10.02 3.28
CA LEU A 134 2.68 -11.19 4.08
C LEU A 134 1.67 -10.75 5.15
N GLU A 135 0.46 -11.31 5.07
CA GLU A 135 -0.55 -11.17 6.11
C GLU A 135 -0.54 -12.42 6.98
N PHE A 136 -0.28 -12.25 8.27
CA PHE A 136 -0.21 -13.36 9.21
C PHE A 136 -1.44 -13.36 10.12
N PHE A 137 -2.29 -14.36 9.94
CA PHE A 137 -3.57 -14.51 10.62
C PHE A 137 -3.40 -15.28 11.92
N VAL A 138 -3.96 -14.75 13.00
CA VAL A 138 -3.79 -15.28 14.36
C VAL A 138 -5.14 -15.41 15.08
N GLU A 139 -5.17 -16.19 16.14
CA GLU A 139 -6.36 -16.26 17.02
C GLU A 139 -6.68 -14.91 17.63
N PRO A 140 -7.97 -14.52 17.69
CA PRO A 140 -8.39 -13.28 18.34
C PRO A 140 -7.83 -13.15 19.76
N GLY A 141 -7.28 -11.97 20.08
CA GLY A 141 -6.69 -11.69 21.40
C GLY A 141 -5.23 -12.11 21.56
N THR A 142 -4.60 -12.71 20.54
CA THR A 142 -3.17 -13.05 20.54
C THR A 142 -2.31 -12.09 19.71
N ASP A 143 -2.93 -11.10 19.12
CA ASP A 143 -2.31 -10.14 18.18
C ASP A 143 -1.08 -9.42 18.76
N GLU A 144 -1.14 -8.92 20.01
CA GLU A 144 -0.01 -8.23 20.63
C GLU A 144 1.21 -9.14 20.84
N GLN A 145 0.98 -10.39 21.22
CA GLN A 145 2.05 -11.38 21.40
C GLN A 145 2.70 -11.69 20.04
N TRP A 146 1.90 -11.90 19.02
CA TRP A 146 2.39 -12.15 17.67
C TRP A 146 3.11 -10.95 17.06
N HIS A 147 2.61 -9.73 17.29
CA HIS A 147 3.27 -8.51 16.85
C HIS A 147 4.70 -8.41 17.42
N LYS A 148 4.87 -8.57 18.74
CA LYS A 148 6.20 -8.58 19.36
C LYS A 148 7.11 -9.65 18.77
N LYS A 149 6.59 -10.86 18.58
CA LYS A 149 7.34 -11.97 17.97
C LYS A 149 7.77 -11.64 16.53
N TRP A 150 6.90 -11.02 15.74
CA TRP A 150 7.24 -10.62 14.38
C TRP A 150 8.31 -9.52 14.35
N VAL A 151 8.25 -8.54 15.23
CA VAL A 151 9.29 -7.49 15.34
C VAL A 151 10.66 -8.14 15.59
N GLU A 152 10.76 -9.05 16.54
CA GLU A 152 12.03 -9.76 16.82
C GLU A 152 12.47 -10.64 15.63
N LEU A 153 11.56 -11.36 14.99
CA LEU A 153 11.89 -12.17 13.81
C LEU A 153 12.41 -11.31 12.64
N ARG A 154 11.82 -10.13 12.43
CA ARG A 154 12.25 -9.20 11.37
C ARG A 154 13.60 -8.57 11.68
N LEU A 155 13.85 -8.19 12.93
CA LEU A 155 15.17 -7.72 13.37
C LEU A 155 16.24 -8.78 13.16
N LYS A 156 15.96 -10.01 13.63
CA LYS A 156 16.89 -11.13 13.44
C LYS A 156 17.15 -11.40 11.96
N TRP A 157 16.13 -11.32 11.12
CA TRP A 157 16.30 -11.51 9.67
C TRP A 157 17.29 -10.50 9.08
N TRP A 158 17.23 -9.22 9.48
CA TRP A 158 18.21 -8.22 9.04
C TRP A 158 19.63 -8.53 9.53
N GLU A 159 19.77 -9.00 10.78
CA GLU A 159 21.07 -9.44 11.32
C GLU A 159 21.62 -10.62 10.52
N ASP A 160 20.79 -11.58 10.17
CA ASP A 160 21.16 -12.75 9.36
C ASP A 160 21.56 -12.36 7.90
N GLN A 161 21.09 -11.19 7.41
CA GLN A 161 21.55 -10.59 6.14
C GLN A 161 22.85 -9.77 6.30
N GLY A 162 23.45 -9.73 7.45
CA GLY A 162 24.70 -9.03 7.73
C GLY A 162 24.57 -7.57 8.19
N VAL A 163 23.34 -7.11 8.47
CA VAL A 163 23.12 -5.76 9.06
C VAL A 163 23.40 -5.81 10.55
N SER A 164 24.33 -4.96 11.03
CA SER A 164 24.60 -4.85 12.46
C SER A 164 23.38 -4.42 13.24
N ARG A 165 23.07 -5.09 14.36
CA ARG A 165 21.97 -4.71 15.26
C ARG A 165 22.06 -3.25 15.72
N GLY A 166 23.27 -2.73 15.92
CA GLY A 166 23.49 -1.34 16.32
C GLY A 166 23.05 -0.30 15.29
N ASN A 167 22.89 -0.70 14.03
CA ASN A 167 22.40 0.14 12.95
C ASN A 167 20.89 0.01 12.73
N LEU A 168 20.21 -0.85 13.48
CA LEU A 168 18.77 -1.04 13.39
C LEU A 168 18.08 -0.33 14.55
N LYS A 169 17.14 0.54 14.23
CA LYS A 169 16.32 1.28 15.18
C LYS A 169 14.85 0.95 14.96
N LEU A 170 14.15 0.66 16.06
CA LEU A 170 12.70 0.51 16.02
C LEU A 170 12.04 1.88 16.16
N ASP A 171 11.18 2.22 15.21
CA ASP A 171 10.35 3.41 15.23
C ASP A 171 8.88 3.00 15.41
N ASN A 172 8.32 3.36 16.57
CA ASN A 172 6.92 3.06 16.87
C ASN A 172 6.06 4.20 16.34
N VAL A 173 5.20 3.91 15.39
CA VAL A 173 4.29 4.90 14.81
C VAL A 173 3.35 5.45 15.89
N PRO A 174 3.24 6.79 16.05
CA PRO A 174 2.34 7.42 17.00
C PRO A 174 0.88 7.03 16.75
N LYS A 175 0.07 7.00 17.80
CA LYS A 175 -1.34 6.55 17.72
C LYS A 175 -2.21 7.38 16.76
N ASP A 176 -1.92 8.66 16.64
CA ASP A 176 -2.61 9.62 15.76
C ASP A 176 -2.20 9.49 14.28
N GLU A 177 -1.08 8.80 14.02
CA GLU A 177 -0.61 8.49 12.66
C GLU A 177 -0.96 7.08 12.20
N LEU A 178 -1.51 6.23 13.09
CA LEU A 178 -1.90 4.88 12.75
C LEU A 178 -3.07 4.86 11.75
N ALA A 179 -3.05 3.90 10.82
CA ALA A 179 -4.22 3.60 10.01
C ALA A 179 -5.41 3.23 10.91
N HIS A 180 -6.63 3.59 10.50
CA HIS A 180 -7.85 3.43 11.29
C HIS A 180 -8.12 1.99 11.77
N TYR A 181 -7.56 0.99 11.12
CA TYR A 181 -7.65 -0.43 11.46
C TYR A 181 -6.47 -0.95 12.28
N SER A 182 -5.40 -0.15 12.45
CA SER A 182 -4.18 -0.59 13.11
C SER A 182 -4.21 -0.30 14.62
N LYS A 183 -3.76 -1.26 15.42
CA LYS A 183 -3.53 -1.08 16.87
C LYS A 183 -2.11 -0.62 17.17
N ALA A 184 -1.15 -1.04 16.36
CA ALA A 184 0.27 -0.70 16.51
C ALA A 184 0.99 -0.93 15.18
N THR A 185 1.97 -0.09 14.90
CA THR A 185 2.90 -0.23 13.78
C THR A 185 4.31 0.06 14.26
N VAL A 186 5.26 -0.75 13.83
CA VAL A 186 6.70 -0.58 14.13
C VAL A 186 7.47 -0.63 12.83
N ASP A 187 8.19 0.43 12.54
CA ASP A 187 9.13 0.50 11.43
C ASP A 187 10.54 0.13 11.90
N ILE A 188 11.25 -0.67 11.10
CA ILE A 188 12.66 -0.98 11.35
C ILE A 188 13.49 -0.07 10.46
N MET A 189 14.11 0.92 11.08
CA MET A 189 14.92 1.94 10.40
C MET A 189 16.39 1.55 10.41
N TYR A 190 17.11 1.90 9.34
CA TYR A 190 18.56 1.80 9.27
C TYR A 190 19.18 3.18 9.53
N SER A 191 20.14 3.27 10.44
CA SER A 191 20.82 4.52 10.84
C SER A 191 22.33 4.44 10.62
#